data_cf170a62a864f4df5cfb6be4c1f2a5d4
#
_entry.id   cf170a62a864f4df5cfb6be4c1f2a5d4
#
_cell.length_a   1.000
_cell.length_b   1.000
_cell.length_c   1.000
_cell.angle_alpha   90.00
_cell.angle_beta   90.00
_cell.angle_gamma   90.00
#
_symmetry.space_group_name_H-M   'P 1'
#
loop_
_entity.id
_entity.type
_entity.pdbx_description
1 polymer ?
#
loop_
_entity_poly.entity_id
_entity_poly.type
_entity_poly.pdbx_seq_one_letter_code
_entity_poly.pdbx_strand_id
1 'polypeptide(L)'
;MKVAEFQTTAGNFKIQLDEENMPITAGNFITLAKKGFYDGTIFHRVIDGFMIQGGDPKGTGMGGPGYSIKDEFSKDNHNKKGTISMANAGPNTGGSQFFVNLADNLYLDGKHPVFGKVTEGMQVIEKVGKTKTDRNDRPLTQVKIIKCSIL
;
A
#
# COMPACT_ATOMS: atom_id res chain seq x y z
N MET A 1 13.46 -12.37 3.90
CA MET A 1 12.18 -11.67 3.68
C MET A 1 11.98 -11.42 2.20
N LYS A 2 10.75 -11.53 1.73
CA LYS A 2 10.43 -11.26 0.33
C LYS A 2 10.34 -9.79 0.05
N VAL A 3 10.61 -9.43 -1.21
CA VAL A 3 10.58 -8.05 -1.68
C VAL A 3 9.55 -7.95 -2.80
N ALA A 4 8.69 -6.93 -2.72
CA ALA A 4 7.77 -6.58 -3.78
C ALA A 4 8.40 -5.45 -4.61
N GLU A 5 8.47 -5.65 -5.92
CA GLU A 5 8.89 -4.61 -6.86
C GLU A 5 7.66 -4.04 -7.54
N PHE A 6 7.49 -2.73 -7.44
CA PHE A 6 6.42 -1.99 -8.11
C PHE A 6 7.00 -1.24 -9.30
N GLN A 7 6.49 -1.56 -10.47
CA GLN A 7 6.75 -0.79 -11.69
C GLN A 7 5.54 0.09 -11.93
N THR A 8 5.72 1.39 -11.86
CA THR A 8 4.60 2.34 -12.00
C THR A 8 4.87 3.36 -13.10
N THR A 9 3.82 4.07 -13.49
CA THR A 9 3.93 5.15 -14.47
C THR A 9 4.75 6.34 -13.95
N ALA A 10 5.02 6.42 -12.65
CA ALA A 10 5.85 7.47 -12.04
C ALA A 10 7.27 7.02 -11.75
N GLY A 11 7.58 5.74 -11.94
CA GLY A 11 8.87 5.13 -11.64
C GLY A 11 8.71 3.85 -10.83
N ASN A 12 9.83 3.27 -10.42
CA ASN A 12 9.83 1.97 -9.73
C ASN A 12 10.27 2.13 -8.28
N PHE A 13 9.74 1.28 -7.42
CA PHE A 13 10.18 1.19 -6.02
C PHE A 13 10.05 -0.23 -5.51
N LYS A 14 10.75 -0.51 -4.42
CA LYS A 14 10.75 -1.83 -3.77
C LYS A 14 10.37 -1.72 -2.32
N ILE A 15 9.62 -2.72 -1.86
CA ILE A 15 9.15 -2.83 -0.47
C ILE A 15 9.56 -4.20 0.05
N GLN A 16 10.25 -4.23 1.19
CA GLN A 16 10.54 -5.47 1.92
C GLN A 16 9.32 -5.83 2.76
N LEU A 17 8.84 -7.07 2.60
CA LEU A 17 7.64 -7.55 3.27
C LEU A 17 8.00 -8.34 4.53
N ASP A 18 7.29 -8.09 5.62
CA ASP A 18 7.53 -8.72 6.91
C ASP A 18 6.63 -9.94 7.10
N GLU A 19 6.98 -11.05 6.45
CA GLU A 19 6.22 -12.29 6.57
C GLU A 19 6.36 -12.93 7.96
N GLU A 20 7.48 -12.67 8.63
CA GLU A 20 7.78 -13.29 9.93
C GLU A 20 6.83 -12.80 11.00
N ASN A 21 6.66 -11.50 11.13
CA ASN A 21 5.80 -10.90 12.15
C ASN A 21 4.36 -10.67 11.68
N MET A 22 4.15 -10.61 10.35
CA MET A 22 2.87 -10.28 9.74
C MET A 22 2.46 -11.33 8.69
N PRO A 23 2.40 -12.63 9.09
CA PRO A 23 2.16 -13.70 8.11
C PRO A 23 0.82 -13.62 7.39
N ILE A 24 -0.23 -13.18 8.06
CA ILE A 24 -1.56 -13.06 7.44
C ILE A 24 -1.55 -11.91 6.43
N THR A 25 -1.10 -10.74 6.86
CA THR A 25 -1.16 -9.51 6.07
C THR A 25 -0.17 -9.54 4.91
N ALA A 26 1.09 -9.86 5.20
CA ALA A 26 2.11 -9.97 4.16
C ALA A 26 1.84 -11.15 3.24
N GLY A 27 1.39 -12.28 3.79
CA GLY A 27 1.04 -13.46 2.99
C GLY A 27 -0.11 -13.19 2.03
N ASN A 28 -1.13 -12.47 2.46
CA ASN A 28 -2.24 -12.05 1.60
C ASN A 28 -1.75 -11.16 0.45
N PHE A 29 -0.94 -10.16 0.77
CA PHE A 29 -0.36 -9.27 -0.24
C PHE A 29 0.45 -10.05 -1.27
N ILE A 30 1.33 -10.95 -0.82
CA ILE A 30 2.16 -11.78 -1.69
C ILE A 30 1.31 -12.64 -2.62
N THR A 31 0.28 -13.28 -2.08
CA THR A 31 -0.63 -14.12 -2.86
C THR A 31 -1.33 -13.31 -3.95
N LEU A 32 -1.84 -12.14 -3.62
CA LEU A 32 -2.50 -11.26 -4.58
C LEU A 32 -1.52 -10.75 -5.65
N ALA A 33 -0.33 -10.34 -5.24
CA ALA A 33 0.69 -9.86 -6.17
C ALA A 33 1.10 -10.94 -7.17
N LYS A 34 1.29 -12.18 -6.70
CA LYS A 34 1.65 -13.31 -7.57
C LYS A 34 0.58 -13.67 -8.58
N LYS A 35 -0.68 -13.37 -8.27
CA LYS A 35 -1.82 -13.58 -9.19
C LYS A 35 -1.97 -12.45 -10.21
N GLY A 36 -1.14 -11.41 -10.14
CA GLY A 36 -1.29 -10.24 -10.99
C GLY A 36 -2.42 -9.32 -10.58
N PHE A 37 -2.93 -9.46 -9.36
CA PHE A 37 -4.08 -8.70 -8.87
C PHE A 37 -3.86 -7.19 -8.92
N TYR A 38 -2.65 -6.75 -8.58
CA TYR A 38 -2.31 -5.33 -8.52
C TYR A 38 -1.93 -4.72 -9.86
N ASP A 39 -1.70 -5.55 -10.89
CA ASP A 39 -1.30 -5.07 -12.21
C ASP A 39 -2.45 -4.26 -12.83
N GLY A 40 -2.15 -3.05 -13.26
CA GLY A 40 -3.13 -2.14 -13.85
C GLY A 40 -3.96 -1.34 -12.84
N THR A 41 -3.78 -1.54 -11.54
CA THR A 41 -4.48 -0.75 -10.52
C THR A 41 -3.82 0.62 -10.34
N ILE A 42 -4.55 1.57 -9.76
CA ILE A 42 -4.08 2.95 -9.61
C ILE A 42 -3.94 3.34 -8.14
N PHE A 43 -3.15 4.38 -7.88
CA PHE A 43 -3.17 5.07 -6.60
C PHE A 43 -4.34 6.06 -6.63
N HIS A 44 -5.48 5.64 -6.11
CA HIS A 44 -6.73 6.39 -6.20
C HIS A 44 -6.89 7.50 -5.16
N ARG A 45 -6.06 7.48 -4.11
CA ARG A 45 -6.10 8.49 -3.03
C ARG A 45 -4.68 8.86 -2.65
N VAL A 46 -4.34 10.12 -2.81
CA VAL A 46 -3.01 10.66 -2.55
C VAL A 46 -3.13 11.95 -1.76
N ILE A 47 -2.49 12.00 -0.61
CA ILE A 47 -2.46 13.22 0.22
C ILE A 47 -0.99 13.50 0.55
N ASP A 48 -0.46 14.60 0.00
CA ASP A 48 0.92 15.01 0.22
C ASP A 48 1.20 15.19 1.72
N GLY A 49 2.34 14.68 2.17
CA GLY A 49 2.72 14.72 3.58
C GLY A 49 1.98 13.74 4.48
N PHE A 50 1.11 12.89 3.93
CA PHE A 50 0.36 11.88 4.68
C PHE A 50 0.61 10.48 4.12
N MET A 51 0.03 10.14 2.96
CA MET A 51 0.16 8.79 2.40
C MET A 51 -0.25 8.75 0.93
N ILE A 52 0.12 7.65 0.25
CA ILE A 52 -0.44 7.28 -1.05
C ILE A 52 -1.14 5.94 -0.90
N GLN A 53 -2.36 5.82 -1.40
CA GLN A 53 -3.20 4.63 -1.24
C GLN A 53 -3.59 4.04 -2.59
N GLY A 54 -3.49 2.74 -2.71
CA GLY A 54 -3.86 2.01 -3.92
C GLY A 54 -4.32 0.59 -3.61
N GLY A 55 -4.32 -0.26 -4.64
CA GLY A 55 -4.65 -1.68 -4.48
C GLY A 55 -6.12 -2.03 -4.63
N ASP A 56 -6.95 -1.07 -5.03
CA ASP A 56 -8.36 -1.31 -5.33
C ASP A 56 -8.50 -1.67 -6.82
N PRO A 57 -9.00 -2.88 -7.16
CA PRO A 57 -9.16 -3.26 -8.56
C PRO A 57 -10.14 -2.37 -9.33
N LYS A 58 -11.08 -1.73 -8.63
CA LYS A 58 -12.03 -0.79 -9.22
C LYS A 58 -11.51 0.64 -9.27
N GLY A 59 -10.47 0.96 -8.51
CA GLY A 59 -9.92 2.31 -8.45
C GLY A 59 -10.83 3.36 -7.82
N THR A 60 -11.83 2.93 -7.06
CA THR A 60 -12.84 3.84 -6.47
C THR A 60 -12.68 4.03 -4.96
N GLY A 61 -11.89 3.18 -4.31
CA GLY A 61 -11.80 3.10 -2.86
C GLY A 61 -12.79 2.10 -2.24
N MET A 62 -13.70 1.56 -3.04
CA MET A 62 -14.76 0.65 -2.56
C MET A 62 -14.53 -0.80 -2.96
N GLY A 63 -13.55 -1.09 -3.80
CA GLY A 63 -13.27 -2.44 -4.27
C GLY A 63 -12.29 -3.20 -3.38
N GLY A 64 -12.21 -4.50 -3.62
CA GLY A 64 -11.31 -5.38 -2.89
C GLY A 64 -11.25 -6.76 -3.54
N PRO A 65 -10.65 -7.74 -2.86
CA PRO A 65 -10.41 -9.08 -3.44
C PRO A 65 -11.61 -10.03 -3.31
N GLY A 66 -12.71 -9.58 -2.72
CA GLY A 66 -13.90 -10.40 -2.49
C GLY A 66 -13.92 -11.09 -1.13
N TYR A 67 -13.00 -10.75 -0.25
CA TYR A 67 -12.91 -11.29 1.12
C TYR A 67 -12.23 -10.27 2.03
N SER A 68 -12.27 -10.50 3.33
CA SER A 68 -11.55 -9.70 4.32
C SER A 68 -10.58 -10.59 5.10
N ILE A 69 -9.51 -9.99 5.60
CA ILE A 69 -8.54 -10.68 6.43
C ILE A 69 -8.60 -10.14 7.85
N LYS A 70 -8.23 -11.01 8.81
CA LYS A 70 -8.13 -10.63 10.21
C LYS A 70 -6.96 -9.68 10.42
N ASP A 71 -7.16 -8.65 11.24
CA ASP A 71 -6.08 -7.76 11.65
C ASP A 71 -5.01 -8.52 12.42
N GLU A 72 -3.76 -8.14 12.21
CA GLU A 72 -2.65 -8.56 13.04
C GLU A 72 -1.72 -7.37 13.24
N PHE A 73 -1.16 -7.27 14.43
CA PHE A 73 -0.28 -6.15 14.78
C PHE A 73 0.99 -6.70 15.45
N SER A 74 2.13 -6.13 15.06
CA SER A 74 3.41 -6.43 15.70
C SER A 74 3.87 -5.19 16.46
N LYS A 75 4.34 -5.39 17.67
CA LYS A 75 4.90 -4.31 18.50
C LYS A 75 6.12 -3.63 17.87
N ASP A 76 6.75 -4.30 16.91
CA ASP A 76 7.95 -3.77 16.25
C ASP A 76 7.63 -2.98 14.98
N ASN A 77 6.40 -3.02 14.50
CA ASN A 77 5.97 -2.36 13.27
C ASN A 77 5.08 -1.16 13.57
N HIS A 78 5.53 0.01 13.14
CA HIS A 78 4.83 1.28 13.35
C HIS A 78 4.62 2.00 12.02
N ASN A 79 3.57 2.83 11.96
CA ASN A 79 3.25 3.64 10.79
C ASN A 79 4.21 4.83 10.69
N LYS A 80 5.47 4.55 10.38
CA LYS A 80 6.50 5.54 10.12
C LYS A 80 6.60 5.85 8.63
N LYS A 81 7.22 6.97 8.31
CA LYS A 81 7.53 7.29 6.92
C LYS A 81 8.22 6.12 6.22
N GLY A 82 7.73 5.77 5.03
CA GLY A 82 8.29 4.68 4.23
C GLY A 82 7.79 3.29 4.56
N THR A 83 6.78 3.16 5.43
CA THR A 83 6.15 1.86 5.70
C THR A 83 4.90 1.67 4.87
N ILE A 84 4.57 0.40 4.58
CA ILE A 84 3.33 0.03 3.92
C ILE A 84 2.39 -0.60 4.93
N SER A 85 1.13 -0.17 4.90
CA SER A 85 0.10 -0.62 5.81
C SER A 85 -1.17 -1.01 5.08
N MET A 86 -2.00 -1.85 5.72
CA MET A 86 -3.27 -2.28 5.16
C MET A 86 -4.35 -1.22 5.42
N ALA A 87 -4.95 -0.73 4.33
CA ALA A 87 -6.13 0.10 4.43
C ALA A 87 -7.33 -0.75 4.83
N ASN A 88 -8.28 -0.16 5.56
CA ASN A 88 -9.48 -0.87 5.99
C ASN A 88 -10.64 0.10 6.29
N ALA A 89 -11.81 -0.46 6.53
CA ALA A 89 -13.02 0.27 6.92
C ALA A 89 -13.42 -0.05 8.37
N GLY A 90 -12.46 -0.35 9.22
CA GLY A 90 -12.64 -0.72 10.62
C GLY A 90 -11.97 -2.05 10.93
N PRO A 91 -12.17 -2.61 12.16
CA PRO A 91 -11.52 -3.85 12.56
C PRO A 91 -11.83 -5.02 11.63
N ASN A 92 -10.78 -5.78 11.26
CA ASN A 92 -10.88 -7.02 10.49
C ASN A 92 -11.56 -6.85 9.12
N THR A 93 -11.35 -5.69 8.46
CA THR A 93 -11.92 -5.42 7.14
C THR A 93 -10.86 -5.21 6.05
N GLY A 94 -9.59 -5.46 6.34
CA GLY A 94 -8.53 -5.40 5.34
C GLY A 94 -8.78 -6.40 4.20
N GLY A 95 -8.35 -6.03 3.01
CA GLY A 95 -8.49 -6.87 1.82
C GLY A 95 -7.30 -6.72 0.89
N SER A 96 -7.40 -5.84 -0.10
CA SER A 96 -6.31 -5.60 -1.06
C SER A 96 -5.74 -4.20 -1.00
N GLN A 97 -6.51 -3.22 -0.52
CA GLN A 97 -6.05 -1.84 -0.50
C GLN A 97 -4.96 -1.64 0.55
N PHE A 98 -3.95 -0.88 0.17
CA PHE A 98 -2.80 -0.57 1.01
C PHE A 98 -2.45 0.91 0.87
N PHE A 99 -1.65 1.41 1.80
CA PHE A 99 -1.08 2.75 1.66
C PHE A 99 0.39 2.75 2.09
N VAL A 100 1.15 3.67 1.51
CA VAL A 100 2.54 3.90 1.90
C VAL A 100 2.59 5.24 2.61
N ASN A 101 3.16 5.26 3.81
CA ASN A 101 3.23 6.45 4.63
C ASN A 101 4.29 7.43 4.11
N LEU A 102 3.90 8.70 3.96
CA LEU A 102 4.81 9.80 3.56
C LEU A 102 5.36 10.55 4.77
N ALA A 103 4.88 10.23 5.96
CA ALA A 103 5.30 10.83 7.23
C ALA A 103 5.13 9.81 8.34
N ASP A 104 5.58 10.16 9.56
CA ASP A 104 5.32 9.34 10.74
C ASP A 104 3.87 9.56 11.17
N ASN A 105 3.03 8.56 10.91
CA ASN A 105 1.60 8.59 11.19
C ASN A 105 1.28 7.63 12.34
N LEU A 106 1.93 7.79 13.48
CA LEU A 106 1.87 6.83 14.59
C LEU A 106 0.48 6.67 15.18
N TYR A 107 -0.40 7.66 14.99
CA TYR A 107 -1.79 7.57 15.43
C TYR A 107 -2.59 6.48 14.69
N LEU A 108 -2.05 5.94 13.59
CA LEU A 108 -2.66 4.83 12.86
C LEU A 108 -2.26 3.46 13.43
N ASP A 109 -1.30 3.41 14.34
CA ASP A 109 -0.91 2.16 14.99
C ASP A 109 -2.09 1.56 15.76
N GLY A 110 -2.23 0.24 15.67
CA GLY A 110 -3.36 -0.47 16.27
C GLY A 110 -4.64 -0.43 15.45
N LYS A 111 -4.66 0.33 14.36
CA LYS A 111 -5.82 0.44 13.43
C LYS A 111 -5.49 -0.11 12.05
N HIS A 112 -4.28 0.14 11.58
CA HIS A 112 -3.82 -0.26 10.25
C HIS A 112 -2.55 -1.09 10.39
N PRO A 113 -2.62 -2.41 10.09
CA PRO A 113 -1.46 -3.30 10.20
C PRO A 113 -0.33 -2.89 9.25
N VAL A 114 0.86 -2.70 9.80
CA VAL A 114 2.09 -2.39 9.04
C VAL A 114 2.76 -3.71 8.68
N PHE A 115 2.98 -3.96 7.39
CA PHE A 115 3.51 -5.24 6.94
C PHE A 115 4.76 -5.16 6.06
N GLY A 116 5.37 -4.00 5.96
CA GLY A 116 6.60 -3.84 5.18
C GLY A 116 7.17 -2.44 5.23
N LYS A 117 8.30 -2.27 4.55
CA LYS A 117 8.98 -0.97 4.46
C LYS A 117 9.64 -0.81 3.11
N VAL A 118 9.69 0.43 2.63
CA VAL A 118 10.37 0.79 1.38
C VAL A 118 11.87 0.60 1.55
N THR A 119 12.50 -0.11 0.63
CA THR A 119 13.95 -0.29 0.60
C THR A 119 14.61 0.44 -0.55
N GLU A 120 13.89 0.70 -1.63
CA GLU A 120 14.38 1.45 -2.79
C GLU A 120 13.25 2.28 -3.38
N GLY A 121 13.58 3.46 -3.91
CA GLY A 121 12.64 4.27 -4.66
C GLY A 121 11.71 5.14 -3.83
N MET A 122 12.06 5.47 -2.60
CA MET A 122 11.23 6.37 -1.78
C MET A 122 11.00 7.71 -2.49
N GLN A 123 11.96 8.19 -3.27
CA GLN A 123 11.81 9.42 -4.05
C GLN A 123 10.68 9.33 -5.09
N VAL A 124 10.41 8.14 -5.62
CA VAL A 124 9.27 7.91 -6.53
C VAL A 124 7.95 8.06 -5.76
N ILE A 125 7.88 7.47 -4.58
CA ILE A 125 6.70 7.55 -3.71
C ILE A 125 6.43 8.99 -3.30
N GLU A 126 7.48 9.73 -2.93
CA GLU A 126 7.36 11.15 -2.60
C GLU A 126 6.88 11.98 -3.79
N LYS A 127 7.36 11.65 -5.00
CA LYS A 127 6.91 12.29 -6.24
C LYS A 127 5.42 12.04 -6.47
N VAL A 128 4.95 10.82 -6.25
CA VAL A 128 3.52 10.50 -6.35
C VAL A 128 2.73 11.33 -5.33
N GLY A 129 3.24 11.46 -4.11
CA GLY A 129 2.62 12.27 -3.06
C GLY A 129 2.41 13.73 -3.45
N LYS A 130 3.25 14.26 -4.33
CA LYS A 130 3.21 15.66 -4.80
C LYS A 130 2.40 15.86 -6.08
N THR A 131 1.81 14.80 -6.64
CA THR A 131 0.99 14.92 -7.84
C THR A 131 -0.25 15.78 -7.56
N LYS A 132 -0.72 16.47 -8.59
CA LYS A 132 -1.95 17.27 -8.44
C LYS A 132 -3.14 16.35 -8.31
N THR A 133 -4.01 16.66 -7.37
CA THR A 133 -5.22 15.90 -7.07
C THR A 133 -6.45 16.77 -7.16
N ASP A 134 -7.61 16.13 -7.30
CA ASP A 134 -8.90 16.81 -7.19
C ASP A 134 -9.29 16.97 -5.71
N ARG A 135 -10.48 17.50 -5.46
CA ARG A 135 -10.96 17.71 -4.07
C ARG A 135 -11.23 16.41 -3.32
N ASN A 136 -11.24 15.27 -3.99
CA ASN A 136 -11.39 13.95 -3.38
C ASN A 136 -10.05 13.23 -3.21
N ASP A 137 -8.95 13.97 -3.34
CA ASP A 137 -7.58 13.45 -3.23
C ASP A 137 -7.21 12.42 -4.29
N ARG A 138 -7.90 12.47 -5.42
CA ARG A 138 -7.65 11.59 -6.55
C ARG A 138 -6.69 12.27 -7.53
N PRO A 139 -5.60 11.64 -7.94
CA PRO A 139 -4.68 12.24 -8.91
C PRO A 139 -5.39 12.63 -10.21
N LEU A 140 -5.14 13.85 -10.70
CA LEU A 140 -5.70 14.33 -11.97
C LEU A 140 -5.17 13.52 -13.15
N THR A 141 -3.89 13.12 -13.08
CA THR A 141 -3.28 12.19 -14.03
C THR A 141 -3.08 10.87 -13.29
N GLN A 142 -3.62 9.78 -13.83
CA GLN A 142 -3.52 8.48 -13.16
C GLN A 142 -2.08 8.09 -12.91
N VAL A 143 -1.80 7.62 -11.70
CA VAL A 143 -0.56 6.93 -11.36
C VAL A 143 -0.92 5.44 -11.28
N LYS A 144 -0.45 4.68 -12.25
CA LYS A 144 -0.83 3.26 -12.42
C LYS A 144 0.32 2.36 -12.03
N ILE A 145 -0.01 1.27 -11.33
CA ILE A 145 0.90 0.14 -11.13
C ILE A 145 0.87 -0.68 -12.42
N ILE A 146 1.96 -0.65 -13.17
CA ILE A 146 2.09 -1.44 -14.39
C ILE A 146 2.22 -2.91 -14.03
N LYS A 147 3.07 -3.19 -13.04
CA LYS A 147 3.29 -4.54 -12.54
C LYS A 147 3.78 -4.51 -11.10
N CYS A 148 3.28 -5.45 -10.29
CA CYS A 148 3.78 -5.72 -8.95
C CYS A 148 4.30 -7.16 -8.90
N SER A 149 5.60 -7.32 -8.70
CA SER A 149 6.27 -8.63 -8.72
C SER A 149 6.86 -8.96 -7.36
N ILE A 150 6.79 -10.22 -6.98
CA ILE A 150 7.48 -10.71 -5.78
C ILE A 150 8.82 -11.30 -6.21
N LEU A 151 9.90 -10.71 -5.73
CA LEU A 151 11.26 -11.12 -6.07
C LEU A 151 11.72 -12.28 -5.22
#